data_8050b75f880834763384a80f763aaff4
#
_entry.id   8050b75f880834763384a80f763aaff4
#
_cell.length_a   1.000
_cell.length_b   1.000
_cell.length_c   1.000
_cell.angle_alpha   90.00
_cell.angle_beta   90.00
_cell.angle_gamma   90.00
#
_symmetry.space_group_name_H-M   'P 1'
#
loop_
_entity.id
_entity.type
_entity.pdbx_description
1 polymer ?
#
loop_
_entity_poly.entity_id
_entity_poly.type
_entity_poly.pdbx_seq_one_letter_code
_entity_poly.pdbx_strand_id
1 'polypeptide(L)'
;PSTKKNGIIGEVVVVPEVENKDDFERWLETVKGKFVLVSQYQPTGRPDSNWEEYALPESFEKMKNDRREISRKWYSNISSTGYGYRDISSAFEKAGAIGLISSYWSRVPGSNKVFNARTEKIPNIDVNLEDYGTLYRLAKNDKKPVIKVIATSTELGDVPTFKTIAQIKGVEKPSTPLI
;
A
#
# COMPACT_ATOMS: atom_id res chain seq x y z
N PRO A 1 10.81 -10.03 5.46
CA PRO A 1 12.06 -10.79 5.32
C PRO A 1 13.20 -9.96 4.72
N SER A 2 14.44 -10.35 5.02
CA SER A 2 15.64 -9.69 4.49
C SER A 2 15.88 -10.04 3.02
N THR A 3 16.51 -9.14 2.29
CA THR A 3 17.10 -9.44 0.98
C THR A 3 18.48 -10.10 1.16
N LYS A 4 19.05 -10.60 0.06
CA LYS A 4 20.48 -10.94 0.03
C LYS A 4 21.33 -9.70 0.34
N LYS A 5 22.57 -9.88 0.82
CA LYS A 5 23.48 -8.80 1.21
C LYS A 5 23.63 -7.70 0.13
N ASN A 6 23.66 -8.09 -1.13
CA ASN A 6 23.78 -7.15 -2.26
C ASN A 6 22.44 -6.63 -2.75
N GLY A 7 21.34 -6.97 -2.08
CA GLY A 7 19.98 -6.62 -2.48
C GLY A 7 19.44 -7.52 -3.60
N ILE A 8 18.27 -7.15 -4.06
CA ILE A 8 17.58 -7.73 -5.21
C ILE A 8 17.27 -6.65 -6.23
N ILE A 9 17.37 -6.99 -7.51
CA ILE A 9 17.10 -6.06 -8.63
C ILE A 9 16.00 -6.68 -9.47
N GLY A 10 15.01 -5.90 -9.87
CA GLY A 10 13.96 -6.37 -10.77
C GLY A 10 13.10 -5.25 -11.34
N GLU A 11 12.40 -5.60 -12.40
CA GLU A 11 11.38 -4.76 -13.02
C GLU A 11 10.20 -4.58 -12.06
N VAL A 12 9.58 -3.41 -12.10
CA VAL A 12 8.35 -3.11 -11.36
C VAL A 12 7.15 -3.19 -12.29
N VAL A 13 6.13 -3.93 -11.88
CA VAL A 13 4.86 -4.06 -12.62
C VAL A 13 3.67 -3.63 -11.80
N VAL A 14 2.61 -3.21 -12.49
CA VAL A 14 1.31 -2.84 -11.92
C VAL A 14 0.34 -4.00 -12.13
N VAL A 15 -0.52 -4.26 -11.16
CA VAL A 15 -1.67 -5.16 -11.35
C VAL A 15 -2.55 -4.61 -12.47
N PRO A 16 -2.79 -5.36 -13.54
CA PRO A 16 -3.62 -4.89 -14.65
C PRO A 16 -5.09 -4.82 -14.25
N GLU A 17 -5.87 -4.12 -15.03
CA GLU A 17 -7.31 -4.24 -14.99
C GLU A 17 -7.69 -5.60 -15.60
N VAL A 18 -8.46 -6.39 -14.87
CA VAL A 18 -8.89 -7.73 -15.27
C VAL A 18 -10.41 -7.86 -15.19
N GLU A 19 -10.97 -8.63 -16.08
CA GLU A 19 -12.41 -8.87 -16.09
C GLU A 19 -12.80 -10.02 -15.14
N ASN A 20 -11.92 -11.00 -14.98
CA ASN A 20 -12.18 -12.20 -14.20
C ASN A 20 -10.88 -12.82 -13.66
N LYS A 21 -11.03 -13.87 -12.88
CA LYS A 21 -9.93 -14.60 -12.26
C LYS A 21 -8.96 -15.21 -13.27
N ASP A 22 -9.46 -15.77 -14.37
CA ASP A 22 -8.63 -16.45 -15.36
C ASP A 22 -7.68 -15.46 -16.06
N ASP A 23 -8.15 -14.23 -16.32
CA ASP A 23 -7.31 -13.15 -16.86
C ASP A 23 -6.20 -12.78 -15.88
N PHE A 24 -6.54 -12.71 -14.60
CA PHE A 24 -5.56 -12.42 -13.55
C PHE A 24 -4.53 -13.55 -13.41
N GLU A 25 -4.95 -14.81 -13.43
CA GLU A 25 -4.04 -15.94 -13.30
C GLU A 25 -3.07 -16.03 -14.48
N ARG A 26 -3.53 -15.77 -15.71
CA ARG A 26 -2.63 -15.68 -16.87
C ARG A 26 -1.57 -14.57 -16.71
N TRP A 27 -1.99 -13.41 -16.25
CA TRP A 27 -1.05 -12.33 -15.98
C TRP A 27 -0.11 -12.68 -14.80
N LEU A 28 -0.59 -13.34 -13.78
CA LEU A 28 0.18 -13.74 -12.60
C LEU A 28 1.41 -14.59 -12.96
N GLU A 29 1.36 -15.36 -14.03
CA GLU A 29 2.51 -16.12 -14.54
C GLU A 29 3.66 -15.21 -14.99
N THR A 30 3.38 -13.97 -15.30
CA THR A 30 4.38 -12.98 -15.78
C THR A 30 5.13 -12.26 -14.68
N VAL A 31 4.74 -12.39 -13.41
CA VAL A 31 5.31 -11.63 -12.29
C VAL A 31 6.59 -12.24 -11.72
N LYS A 32 6.97 -13.43 -12.17
CA LYS A 32 8.18 -14.10 -11.70
C LYS A 32 9.42 -13.22 -11.90
N GLY A 33 10.17 -13.00 -10.82
CA GLY A 33 11.37 -12.17 -10.83
C GLY A 33 11.11 -10.65 -10.86
N LYS A 34 9.86 -10.22 -10.63
CA LYS A 34 9.47 -8.80 -10.65
C LYS A 34 8.97 -8.32 -9.28
N PHE A 35 9.01 -7.00 -9.09
CA PHE A 35 8.30 -6.33 -8.01
C PHE A 35 6.89 -5.98 -8.46
N VAL A 36 5.90 -6.15 -7.57
CA VAL A 36 4.49 -5.84 -7.87
C VAL A 36 4.03 -4.65 -7.02
N LEU A 37 3.45 -3.64 -7.67
CA LEU A 37 2.78 -2.52 -7.01
C LEU A 37 1.39 -2.96 -6.56
N VAL A 38 1.14 -2.94 -5.22
CA VAL A 38 -0.06 -3.55 -4.61
C VAL A 38 -0.98 -2.56 -3.91
N SER A 39 -0.76 -1.28 -4.09
CA SER A 39 -1.61 -0.23 -3.53
C SER A 39 -2.37 0.53 -4.60
N GLN A 40 -3.46 1.13 -4.17
CA GLN A 40 -4.21 2.08 -4.98
C GLN A 40 -3.34 3.28 -5.36
N TYR A 41 -3.32 3.66 -6.63
CA TYR A 41 -2.71 4.91 -7.09
C TYR A 41 -3.45 6.12 -6.54
N GLN A 42 -2.70 7.12 -6.11
CA GLN A 42 -3.24 8.42 -5.67
C GLN A 42 -2.75 9.52 -6.62
N PRO A 43 -3.65 10.27 -7.26
CA PRO A 43 -3.25 11.29 -8.24
C PRO A 43 -2.60 12.52 -7.59
N THR A 44 -2.82 12.74 -6.30
CA THR A 44 -2.27 13.87 -5.55
C THR A 44 -2.01 13.51 -4.10
N GLY A 45 -0.87 13.98 -3.57
CA GLY A 45 -0.49 13.88 -2.15
C GLY A 45 -0.94 15.08 -1.30
N ARG A 46 -1.72 16.00 -1.86
CA ARG A 46 -2.24 17.14 -1.10
C ARG A 46 -3.33 16.69 -0.13
N PRO A 47 -3.20 16.96 1.17
CA PRO A 47 -4.22 16.61 2.18
C PRO A 47 -5.58 17.27 1.94
N ASP A 48 -6.64 16.64 2.44
CA ASP A 48 -8.00 17.17 2.30
C ASP A 48 -8.16 18.54 2.96
N SER A 49 -7.56 18.76 4.14
CA SER A 49 -7.56 20.05 4.84
C SER A 49 -6.93 21.16 4.01
N ASN A 50 -5.88 20.86 3.27
CA ASN A 50 -5.21 21.83 2.40
C ASN A 50 -6.05 22.16 1.16
N TRP A 51 -6.81 21.18 0.63
CA TRP A 51 -7.78 21.42 -0.42
C TRP A 51 -8.95 22.27 0.08
N GLU A 52 -9.45 21.98 1.27
CA GLU A 52 -10.55 22.72 1.89
C GLU A 52 -10.20 24.20 2.12
N GLU A 53 -8.95 24.48 2.52
CA GLU A 53 -8.49 25.83 2.82
C GLU A 53 -8.16 26.65 1.57
N TYR A 54 -7.57 26.03 0.53
CA TYR A 54 -6.96 26.79 -0.57
C TYR A 54 -7.57 26.50 -1.94
N ALA A 55 -8.46 25.53 -2.11
CA ALA A 55 -9.04 25.21 -3.40
C ALA A 55 -10.40 25.90 -3.58
N LEU A 56 -10.77 26.11 -4.83
CA LEU A 56 -12.16 26.45 -5.16
C LEU A 56 -13.07 25.28 -4.75
N PRO A 57 -14.29 25.55 -4.25
CA PRO A 57 -15.21 24.50 -3.78
C PRO A 57 -15.45 23.40 -4.81
N GLU A 58 -15.66 23.75 -6.07
CA GLU A 58 -15.86 22.80 -7.17
C GLU A 58 -14.61 21.91 -7.42
N SER A 59 -13.41 22.47 -7.27
CA SER A 59 -12.17 21.72 -7.42
C SER A 59 -11.96 20.73 -6.28
N PHE A 60 -12.32 21.13 -5.06
CA PHE A 60 -12.30 20.26 -3.89
C PHE A 60 -13.29 19.09 -4.02
N GLU A 61 -14.53 19.38 -4.43
CA GLU A 61 -15.54 18.34 -4.67
C GLU A 61 -15.10 17.39 -5.80
N LYS A 62 -14.55 17.92 -6.89
CA LYS A 62 -14.00 17.11 -7.97
C LYS A 62 -12.91 16.16 -7.46
N MET A 63 -11.94 16.66 -6.70
CA MET A 63 -10.88 15.85 -6.12
C MET A 63 -11.44 14.72 -5.23
N LYS A 64 -12.43 15.02 -4.39
CA LYS A 64 -13.07 13.98 -3.55
C LYS A 64 -13.78 12.92 -4.39
N ASN A 65 -14.43 13.30 -5.46
CA ASN A 65 -15.09 12.40 -6.40
C ASN A 65 -14.07 11.52 -7.13
N ASP A 66 -13.01 12.12 -7.65
CA ASP A 66 -11.91 11.41 -8.34
C ASP A 66 -11.28 10.34 -7.43
N ARG A 67 -11.02 10.69 -6.16
CA ARG A 67 -10.49 9.73 -5.17
C ARG A 67 -11.46 8.58 -4.89
N ARG A 68 -12.76 8.87 -4.76
CA ARG A 68 -13.78 7.83 -4.56
C ARG A 68 -13.87 6.89 -5.76
N GLU A 69 -13.81 7.43 -6.96
CA GLU A 69 -13.87 6.64 -8.19
C GLU A 69 -12.64 5.74 -8.34
N ILE A 70 -11.44 6.27 -8.13
CA ILE A 70 -10.20 5.50 -8.15
C ILE A 70 -10.25 4.37 -7.13
N SER A 71 -10.72 4.66 -5.91
CA SER A 71 -10.87 3.65 -4.85
C SER A 71 -11.86 2.55 -5.26
N ARG A 72 -13.01 2.93 -5.78
CA ARG A 72 -14.02 2.00 -6.25
C ARG A 72 -13.47 1.09 -7.36
N LYS A 73 -12.80 1.68 -8.35
CA LYS A 73 -12.18 0.93 -9.46
C LYS A 73 -11.13 -0.06 -8.95
N TRP A 74 -10.26 0.40 -8.05
CA TRP A 74 -9.24 -0.45 -7.45
C TRP A 74 -9.84 -1.66 -6.74
N TYR A 75 -10.80 -1.46 -5.82
CA TYR A 75 -11.40 -2.57 -5.09
C TYR A 75 -12.23 -3.48 -5.99
N SER A 76 -12.92 -2.93 -6.99
CA SER A 76 -13.62 -3.73 -8.00
C SER A 76 -12.65 -4.62 -8.77
N ASN A 77 -11.52 -4.07 -9.23
CA ASN A 77 -10.49 -4.82 -9.93
C ASN A 77 -9.90 -5.93 -9.06
N ILE A 78 -9.59 -5.64 -7.78
CA ILE A 78 -9.12 -6.68 -6.84
C ILE A 78 -10.17 -7.78 -6.67
N SER A 79 -11.45 -7.44 -6.59
CA SER A 79 -12.52 -8.45 -6.54
C SER A 79 -12.57 -9.32 -7.80
N SER A 80 -12.38 -8.72 -8.98
CA SER A 80 -12.35 -9.45 -10.26
C SER A 80 -11.20 -10.46 -10.35
N THR A 81 -10.10 -10.26 -9.59
CA THR A 81 -8.99 -11.23 -9.52
C THR A 81 -9.39 -12.58 -8.92
N GLY A 82 -10.54 -12.65 -8.24
CA GLY A 82 -10.96 -13.83 -7.47
C GLY A 82 -10.19 -14.06 -6.17
N TYR A 83 -9.28 -13.14 -5.80
CA TYR A 83 -8.55 -13.15 -4.54
C TYR A 83 -9.05 -12.06 -3.60
N GLY A 84 -9.10 -12.35 -2.31
CA GLY A 84 -9.33 -11.32 -1.29
C GLY A 84 -8.15 -10.34 -1.21
N TYR A 85 -8.42 -9.11 -0.83
CA TYR A 85 -7.40 -8.08 -0.66
C TYR A 85 -6.24 -8.50 0.28
N ARG A 86 -6.50 -9.41 1.22
CA ARG A 86 -5.49 -9.96 2.12
C ARG A 86 -4.70 -11.10 1.49
N ASP A 87 -5.32 -11.86 0.59
CA ASP A 87 -4.79 -13.12 0.07
C ASP A 87 -3.99 -12.93 -1.23
N ILE A 88 -4.28 -11.85 -1.97
CA ILE A 88 -3.62 -11.54 -3.24
C ILE A 88 -2.10 -11.43 -3.11
N SER A 89 -1.61 -10.94 -1.97
CA SER A 89 -0.17 -10.84 -1.70
C SER A 89 0.51 -12.21 -1.67
N SER A 90 -0.16 -13.20 -1.10
CA SER A 90 0.32 -14.60 -1.10
C SER A 90 0.31 -15.20 -2.51
N ALA A 91 -0.65 -14.81 -3.36
CA ALA A 91 -0.67 -15.25 -4.76
C ALA A 91 0.56 -14.73 -5.53
N PHE A 92 0.91 -13.45 -5.38
CA PHE A 92 2.13 -12.89 -5.98
C PHE A 92 3.40 -13.60 -5.50
N GLU A 93 3.51 -13.85 -4.19
CA GLU A 93 4.65 -14.57 -3.62
C GLU A 93 4.78 -15.97 -4.19
N LYS A 94 3.68 -16.74 -4.27
CA LYS A 94 3.63 -18.08 -4.84
C LYS A 94 3.96 -18.09 -6.34
N ALA A 95 3.57 -17.06 -7.07
CA ALA A 95 3.88 -16.89 -8.49
C ALA A 95 5.35 -16.50 -8.75
N GLY A 96 6.14 -16.26 -7.70
CA GLY A 96 7.56 -15.98 -7.81
C GLY A 96 7.90 -14.49 -7.98
N ALA A 97 7.02 -13.60 -7.60
CA ALA A 97 7.38 -12.19 -7.40
C ALA A 97 8.56 -12.08 -6.40
N ILE A 98 9.42 -11.09 -6.56
CA ILE A 98 10.60 -10.90 -5.71
C ILE A 98 10.41 -9.84 -4.63
N GLY A 99 9.29 -9.15 -4.62
CA GLY A 99 8.88 -8.21 -3.59
C GLY A 99 7.58 -7.50 -3.95
N LEU A 100 6.91 -6.98 -2.92
CA LEU A 100 5.73 -6.16 -3.07
C LEU A 100 6.05 -4.73 -2.65
N ILE A 101 5.47 -3.77 -3.36
CA ILE A 101 5.61 -2.35 -3.08
C ILE A 101 4.23 -1.78 -2.83
N SER A 102 4.07 -1.17 -1.68
CA SER A 102 2.84 -0.50 -1.26
C SER A 102 3.06 0.97 -0.95
N SER A 103 1.98 1.71 -0.88
CA SER A 103 1.95 3.06 -0.34
C SER A 103 0.62 3.28 0.38
N TYR A 104 0.66 3.23 1.71
CA TYR A 104 -0.53 3.45 2.55
C TYR A 104 -0.54 4.88 3.09
N TRP A 105 -0.69 5.82 2.18
CA TRP A 105 -0.70 7.23 2.52
C TRP A 105 -1.75 7.56 3.59
N SER A 106 -1.33 8.28 4.63
CA SER A 106 -2.16 8.64 5.78
C SER A 106 -3.02 9.88 5.56
N ARG A 107 -2.98 10.49 4.37
CA ARG A 107 -3.61 11.76 3.99
C ARG A 107 -3.01 12.98 4.67
N VAL A 108 -1.81 12.85 5.23
CA VAL A 108 -0.99 13.99 5.68
C VAL A 108 0.33 14.01 4.91
N PRO A 109 1.01 15.17 4.78
CA PRO A 109 2.25 15.27 4.01
C PRO A 109 3.33 14.30 4.51
N GLY A 110 3.93 13.55 3.58
CA GLY A 110 5.09 12.69 3.83
C GLY A 110 4.88 11.54 4.81
N SER A 111 3.65 11.20 5.16
CA SER A 111 3.37 10.17 6.17
C SER A 111 2.56 9.01 5.60
N ASN A 112 3.05 7.81 5.85
CA ASN A 112 2.36 6.56 5.52
C ASN A 112 1.93 5.81 6.78
N LYS A 113 0.91 4.98 6.64
CA LYS A 113 0.47 4.02 7.66
C LYS A 113 1.10 2.67 7.36
N VAL A 114 2.06 2.25 8.16
CA VAL A 114 2.66 0.92 8.03
C VAL A 114 2.05 0.01 9.10
N PHE A 115 1.40 -1.07 8.68
CA PHE A 115 0.77 -2.01 9.61
C PHE A 115 1.56 -3.31 9.72
N ASN A 116 1.52 -4.15 8.68
CA ASN A 116 2.19 -5.44 8.67
C ASN A 116 2.59 -5.86 7.25
N ALA A 117 3.62 -6.67 7.15
CA ALA A 117 3.93 -7.38 5.92
C ALA A 117 2.84 -8.41 5.61
N ARG A 118 2.52 -8.58 4.33
CA ARG A 118 1.54 -9.55 3.85
C ARG A 118 2.19 -10.71 3.10
N THR A 119 3.49 -10.84 3.22
CA THR A 119 4.33 -11.87 2.60
C THR A 119 5.23 -12.47 3.67
N GLU A 120 5.61 -13.73 3.48
CA GLU A 120 6.45 -14.47 4.42
C GLU A 120 7.89 -14.61 3.92
N LYS A 121 8.10 -14.73 2.61
CA LYS A 121 9.38 -15.07 1.99
C LYS A 121 9.99 -13.92 1.18
N ILE A 122 9.20 -12.95 0.73
CA ILE A 122 9.65 -11.82 -0.06
C ILE A 122 9.43 -10.50 0.70
N PRO A 123 10.26 -9.47 0.48
CA PRO A 123 10.07 -8.17 1.13
C PRO A 123 8.76 -7.51 0.69
N ASN A 124 8.06 -6.93 1.65
CA ASN A 124 6.94 -6.03 1.42
C ASN A 124 7.38 -4.65 1.91
N ILE A 125 7.47 -3.70 0.99
CA ILE A 125 8.06 -2.39 1.21
C ILE A 125 6.97 -1.33 1.05
N ASP A 126 6.85 -0.46 2.03
CA ASP A 126 6.01 0.73 1.92
C ASP A 126 6.88 1.93 1.53
N VAL A 127 6.50 2.61 0.47
CA VAL A 127 7.19 3.80 -0.05
C VAL A 127 6.27 5.01 0.03
N ASN A 128 6.83 6.21 0.02
CA ASN A 128 6.04 7.43 0.01
C ASN A 128 5.15 7.50 -1.25
N LEU A 129 4.15 8.36 -1.19
CA LEU A 129 3.15 8.50 -2.26
C LEU A 129 3.76 8.92 -3.59
N GLU A 130 4.74 9.83 -3.56
CA GLU A 130 5.36 10.44 -4.72
C GLU A 130 6.19 9.41 -5.48
N ASP A 131 7.01 8.62 -4.78
CA ASP A 131 7.82 7.56 -5.37
C ASP A 131 6.95 6.43 -5.89
N TYR A 132 5.92 6.02 -5.12
CA TYR A 132 4.93 5.05 -5.61
C TYR A 132 4.26 5.53 -6.90
N GLY A 133 3.81 6.77 -6.92
CA GLY A 133 3.18 7.37 -8.08
C GLY A 133 4.10 7.44 -9.30
N THR A 134 5.38 7.66 -9.08
CA THR A 134 6.40 7.66 -10.14
C THR A 134 6.57 6.26 -10.72
N LEU A 135 6.77 5.25 -9.88
CA LEU A 135 6.86 3.84 -10.31
C LEU A 135 5.59 3.39 -11.04
N TYR A 136 4.41 3.75 -10.48
CA TYR A 136 3.13 3.42 -11.09
C TYR A 136 3.00 3.99 -12.50
N ARG A 137 3.27 5.29 -12.69
CA ARG A 137 3.18 5.93 -14.01
C ARG A 137 4.17 5.33 -15.00
N LEU A 138 5.39 5.04 -14.59
CA LEU A 138 6.39 4.41 -15.45
C LEU A 138 5.94 3.00 -15.86
N ALA A 139 5.52 2.17 -14.92
CA ALA A 139 5.08 0.81 -15.20
C ALA A 139 3.78 0.78 -16.03
N LYS A 140 2.79 1.64 -15.71
CA LYS A 140 1.52 1.74 -16.46
C LYS A 140 1.72 2.17 -17.91
N ASN A 141 2.77 2.95 -18.21
CA ASN A 141 3.12 3.41 -19.56
C ASN A 141 4.22 2.54 -20.21
N ASP A 142 4.38 1.31 -19.78
CA ASP A 142 5.32 0.32 -20.33
C ASP A 142 6.79 0.79 -20.41
N LYS A 143 7.20 1.64 -19.46
CA LYS A 143 8.60 2.11 -19.36
C LYS A 143 9.52 1.16 -18.60
N LYS A 144 8.98 0.03 -18.12
CA LYS A 144 9.72 -1.07 -17.47
C LYS A 144 10.70 -0.57 -16.40
N PRO A 145 10.23 0.19 -15.39
CA PRO A 145 11.14 0.69 -14.37
C PRO A 145 11.79 -0.48 -13.61
N VAL A 146 13.10 -0.33 -13.37
CA VAL A 146 13.89 -1.31 -12.62
C VAL A 146 14.35 -0.66 -11.34
N ILE A 147 14.20 -1.38 -10.23
CA ILE A 147 14.65 -0.93 -8.91
C ILE A 147 15.60 -1.94 -8.29
N LYS A 148 16.44 -1.45 -7.38
CA LYS A 148 17.24 -2.25 -6.47
C LYS A 148 16.74 -2.04 -5.06
N VAL A 149 16.47 -3.15 -4.36
CA VAL A 149 16.03 -3.14 -2.97
C VAL A 149 17.06 -3.83 -2.09
N ILE A 150 17.47 -3.15 -1.03
CA ILE A 150 18.27 -3.71 0.07
C ILE A 150 17.45 -3.55 1.34
N ALA A 151 17.02 -4.64 1.92
CA ALA A 151 16.22 -4.65 3.13
C ALA A 151 16.78 -5.66 4.13
N THR A 152 16.82 -5.25 5.40
CA THR A 152 17.21 -6.11 6.53
C THR A 152 16.06 -6.19 7.50
N SER A 153 15.77 -7.38 7.99
CA SER A 153 14.79 -7.60 9.06
C SER A 153 15.35 -8.63 10.04
N THR A 154 15.03 -8.47 11.30
CA THR A 154 15.33 -9.42 12.35
C THR A 154 14.03 -9.86 12.99
N GLU A 155 13.81 -11.14 13.05
CA GLU A 155 12.67 -11.71 13.78
C GLU A 155 13.05 -11.78 15.26
N LEU A 156 12.25 -11.11 16.09
CA LEU A 156 12.49 -11.04 17.54
C LEU A 156 11.69 -12.09 18.32
N GLY A 157 10.85 -12.86 17.65
CA GLY A 157 9.90 -13.76 18.30
C GLY A 157 8.79 -13.00 19.05
N ASP A 158 8.22 -13.65 20.05
CA ASP A 158 7.21 -13.03 20.91
C ASP A 158 7.87 -12.04 21.86
N VAL A 159 7.47 -10.77 21.73
CA VAL A 159 7.93 -9.69 22.61
C VAL A 159 6.75 -9.03 23.33
N PRO A 160 6.93 -8.57 24.58
CA PRO A 160 5.88 -7.89 25.30
C PRO A 160 5.47 -6.59 24.60
N THR A 161 4.18 -6.34 24.51
CA THR A 161 3.61 -5.08 24.05
C THR A 161 3.00 -4.32 25.23
N PHE A 162 3.08 -3.00 25.19
CA PHE A 162 2.63 -2.14 26.27
C PHE A 162 1.56 -1.18 25.77
N LYS A 163 0.55 -0.93 26.64
CA LYS A 163 -0.40 0.18 26.49
C LYS A 163 -0.09 1.20 27.57
N THR A 164 0.09 2.46 27.17
CA THR A 164 0.12 3.57 28.13
C THR A 164 -1.31 4.02 28.39
N ILE A 165 -1.74 3.97 29.65
CA ILE A 165 -3.07 4.41 30.09
C ILE A 165 -2.86 5.63 30.99
N ALA A 166 -3.46 6.75 30.63
CA ALA A 166 -3.55 7.93 31.48
C ALA A 166 -4.98 8.06 32.02
N GLN A 167 -5.13 8.36 33.30
CA GLN A 167 -6.41 8.52 33.96
C GLN A 167 -6.47 9.83 34.74
N ILE A 168 -7.50 10.60 34.51
CA ILE A 168 -7.83 11.77 35.32
C ILE A 168 -9.09 11.48 36.11
N LYS A 169 -9.01 11.60 37.43
CA LYS A 169 -10.19 11.43 38.27
C LYS A 169 -11.12 12.63 38.11
N GLY A 170 -12.38 12.34 37.82
CA GLY A 170 -13.43 13.36 37.80
C GLY A 170 -13.67 13.94 39.19
N VAL A 171 -13.96 15.24 39.30
CA VAL A 171 -14.23 15.93 40.53
C VAL A 171 -15.67 15.63 41.04
N GLU A 172 -16.61 15.59 40.06
CA GLU A 172 -18.04 15.35 40.40
C GLU A 172 -18.42 13.86 40.44
N LYS A 173 -17.72 13.01 39.63
CA LYS A 173 -17.92 11.55 39.61
C LYS A 173 -16.57 10.85 39.63
N PRO A 174 -15.91 10.77 40.80
CA PRO A 174 -14.55 10.23 40.91
C PRO A 174 -14.39 8.77 40.46
N SER A 175 -15.50 8.03 40.41
CA SER A 175 -15.54 6.61 39.96
C SER A 175 -15.62 6.44 38.45
N THR A 176 -15.77 7.53 37.67
CA THR A 176 -15.88 7.47 36.21
C THR A 176 -14.63 8.07 35.64
N PRO A 177 -13.63 7.28 35.22
CA PRO A 177 -12.43 7.80 34.56
C PRO A 177 -12.75 8.29 33.17
N LEU A 178 -12.12 9.40 32.78
CA LEU A 178 -11.99 9.78 31.36
C LEU A 178 -10.82 8.97 30.80
N ILE A 179 -11.09 8.15 29.78
CA ILE A 179 -10.10 7.33 29.05
C ILE A 179 -9.82 8.02 27.72
#